data_51679e5c8a22929cb993b7f620dc0ce8
#
_entry.id   51679e5c8a22929cb993b7f620dc0ce8
#
_cell.length_a   1.000
_cell.length_b   1.000
_cell.length_c   1.000
_cell.angle_alpha   90.00
_cell.angle_beta   90.00
_cell.angle_gamma   90.00
#
_symmetry.space_group_name_H-M   'P 1'
#
loop_
_entity.id
_entity.type
_entity.pdbx_description
1 polymer ?
#
loop_
_entity_poly.entity_id
_entity_poly.type
_entity_poly.pdbx_seq_one_letter_code
_entity_poly.pdbx_strand_id
1 'polypeptide(L)'
;MAAAAARVLHEKGVEQTTLADIAQAADVPVGNVYYYFKTKNELVEAAIQAHASGLEELIGQLDALPAPQERLKALLAGWVGQRELTARYGCPTGSLASELDKRADGLDASIAEVMRRLLGWAEVQFAEMGREDSRELAVALVAAYQGISLLTNTLREPGLMLAEGDRLERWIDSLG
;
A
#
# COMPACT_ATOMS: atom_id res chain seq x y z
N MET A 1 15.91 -2.74 -9.11
CA MET A 1 16.36 -2.95 -7.72
C MET A 1 15.37 -2.44 -6.68
N ALA A 2 14.91 -1.19 -6.70
CA ALA A 2 13.93 -0.68 -5.72
C ALA A 2 12.61 -1.49 -5.68
N ALA A 3 12.03 -1.83 -6.84
CA ALA A 3 10.85 -2.70 -6.91
C ALA A 3 11.10 -4.12 -6.35
N ALA A 4 12.30 -4.68 -6.59
CA ALA A 4 12.67 -5.97 -6.00
C ALA A 4 12.82 -5.85 -4.48
N ALA A 5 13.40 -4.75 -3.98
CA ALA A 5 13.49 -4.47 -2.55
C ALA A 5 12.10 -4.38 -1.91
N ALA A 6 11.18 -3.59 -2.51
CA ALA A 6 9.81 -3.45 -2.02
C ALA A 6 9.09 -4.81 -1.94
N ARG A 7 9.24 -5.66 -2.97
CA ARG A 7 8.66 -7.00 -2.99
C ARG A 7 9.24 -7.91 -1.92
N VAL A 8 10.56 -7.98 -1.79
CA VAL A 8 11.20 -8.88 -0.80
C VAL A 8 10.92 -8.42 0.62
N LEU A 9 10.92 -7.10 0.89
CA LEU A 9 10.53 -6.56 2.18
C LEU A 9 9.07 -6.88 2.53
N HIS A 10 8.17 -6.86 1.55
CA HIS A 10 6.77 -7.26 1.75
C HIS A 10 6.64 -8.76 2.07
N GLU A 11 7.41 -9.61 1.39
CA GLU A 11 7.35 -11.08 1.55
C GLU A 11 8.01 -11.57 2.85
N LYS A 12 9.12 -10.95 3.28
CA LYS A 12 9.96 -11.41 4.39
C LYS A 12 10.00 -10.49 5.61
N GLY A 13 9.57 -9.25 5.45
CA GLY A 13 9.75 -8.21 6.45
C GLY A 13 11.16 -7.59 6.44
N VAL A 14 11.29 -6.45 7.11
CA VAL A 14 12.54 -5.69 7.17
C VAL A 14 13.66 -6.50 7.85
N GLU A 15 13.38 -7.11 9.00
CA GLU A 15 14.41 -7.78 9.78
C GLU A 15 15.03 -8.98 9.06
N GLN A 16 14.22 -9.80 8.39
CA GLN A 16 14.67 -11.02 7.73
C GLN A 16 15.26 -10.80 6.33
N THR A 17 15.08 -9.61 5.75
CA THR A 17 15.57 -9.29 4.41
C THR A 17 17.07 -8.99 4.44
N THR A 18 17.80 -9.62 3.52
CA THR A 18 19.24 -9.39 3.30
C THR A 18 19.49 -8.78 1.93
N LEU A 19 20.66 -8.15 1.75
CA LEU A 19 21.07 -7.63 0.43
C LEU A 19 21.22 -8.75 -0.61
N ALA A 20 21.56 -9.97 -0.18
CA ALA A 20 21.61 -11.13 -1.07
C ALA A 20 20.23 -11.55 -1.58
N ASP A 21 19.19 -11.47 -0.74
CA ASP A 21 17.81 -11.72 -1.16
C ASP A 21 17.37 -10.73 -2.25
N ILE A 22 17.74 -9.46 -2.09
CA ILE A 22 17.43 -8.42 -3.08
C ILE A 22 18.19 -8.66 -4.39
N ALA A 23 19.46 -9.03 -4.31
CA ALA A 23 20.26 -9.37 -5.49
C ALA A 23 19.62 -10.51 -6.28
N GLN A 24 19.23 -11.57 -5.59
CA GLN A 24 18.54 -12.71 -6.19
C GLN A 24 17.18 -12.28 -6.82
N ALA A 25 16.39 -11.50 -6.09
CA ALA A 25 15.09 -11.05 -6.57
C ALA A 25 15.16 -10.06 -7.74
N ALA A 26 16.25 -9.32 -7.87
CA ALA A 26 16.51 -8.38 -8.96
C ALA A 26 17.28 -9.01 -10.14
N ASP A 27 17.69 -10.28 -10.01
CA ASP A 27 18.54 -11.00 -10.99
C ASP A 27 19.84 -10.24 -11.32
N VAL A 28 20.54 -9.78 -10.26
CA VAL A 28 21.82 -9.08 -10.39
C VAL A 28 22.86 -9.67 -9.43
N PRO A 29 24.15 -9.53 -9.74
CA PRO A 29 25.21 -9.89 -8.79
C PRO A 29 25.07 -9.12 -7.47
N VAL A 30 25.30 -9.77 -6.35
CA VAL A 30 25.19 -9.16 -5.00
C VAL A 30 26.10 -7.92 -4.85
N GLY A 31 27.24 -7.90 -5.52
CA GLY A 31 28.15 -6.74 -5.55
C GLY A 31 27.49 -5.48 -6.12
N ASN A 32 26.55 -5.63 -7.06
CA ASN A 32 25.79 -4.50 -7.61
C ASN A 32 24.87 -3.89 -6.54
N VAL A 33 24.22 -4.73 -5.72
CA VAL A 33 23.37 -4.23 -4.64
C VAL A 33 24.20 -3.46 -3.62
N TYR A 34 25.37 -3.97 -3.22
CA TYR A 34 26.31 -3.26 -2.33
C TYR A 34 26.87 -1.96 -2.93
N TYR A 35 26.93 -1.86 -4.24
CA TYR A 35 27.34 -0.62 -4.89
C TYR A 35 26.30 0.48 -4.73
N TYR A 36 25.02 0.15 -4.86
CA TYR A 36 23.91 1.12 -4.77
C TYR A 36 23.42 1.36 -3.34
N PHE A 37 23.40 0.34 -2.49
CA PHE A 37 22.90 0.41 -1.12
C PHE A 37 24.00 0.00 -0.15
N LYS A 38 24.50 0.96 0.63
CA LYS A 38 25.54 0.73 1.62
C LYS A 38 24.99 0.20 2.95
N THR A 39 23.72 0.50 3.21
CA THR A 39 23.04 0.14 4.45
C THR A 39 21.66 -0.46 4.15
N LYS A 40 21.13 -1.18 5.14
CA LYS A 40 19.77 -1.71 5.09
C LYS A 40 18.73 -0.58 5.06
N ASN A 41 19.02 0.54 5.73
CA ASN A 41 18.13 1.71 5.75
C ASN A 41 18.00 2.34 4.37
N GLU A 42 19.10 2.50 3.61
CA GLU A 42 19.04 2.98 2.22
C GLU A 42 18.19 2.07 1.34
N LEU A 43 18.25 0.75 1.58
CA LEU A 43 17.41 -0.21 0.87
C LEU A 43 15.93 -0.06 1.22
N VAL A 44 15.61 0.09 2.52
CA VAL A 44 14.24 0.32 3.00
C VAL A 44 13.70 1.62 2.44
N GLU A 45 14.49 2.68 2.44
CA GLU A 45 14.12 3.98 1.86
C GLU A 45 13.81 3.86 0.36
N ALA A 46 14.66 3.14 -0.40
CA ALA A 46 14.40 2.87 -1.81
C ALA A 46 13.09 2.08 -2.04
N ALA A 47 12.74 1.17 -1.14
CA ALA A 47 11.47 0.46 -1.19
C ALA A 47 10.27 1.38 -0.88
N ILE A 48 10.41 2.30 0.08
CA ILE A 48 9.39 3.32 0.37
C ILE A 48 9.18 4.21 -0.85
N GLN A 49 10.25 4.65 -1.51
CA GLN A 49 10.16 5.43 -2.75
C GLN A 49 9.49 4.64 -3.89
N ALA A 50 9.74 3.32 -3.98
CA ALA A 50 9.04 2.47 -4.95
C ALA A 50 7.54 2.38 -4.67
N HIS A 51 7.13 2.30 -3.38
CA HIS A 51 5.72 2.36 -2.99
C HIS A 51 5.10 3.73 -3.31
N ALA A 52 5.82 4.84 -3.05
CA ALA A 52 5.37 6.18 -3.39
C ALA A 52 5.15 6.33 -4.90
N SER A 53 6.12 5.90 -5.72
CA SER A 53 6.01 5.95 -7.17
C SER A 53 4.87 5.09 -7.70
N GLY A 54 4.71 3.86 -7.18
CA GLY A 54 3.60 2.98 -7.55
C GLY A 54 2.24 3.57 -7.18
N LEU A 55 2.14 4.28 -6.05
CA LEU A 55 0.91 4.99 -5.67
C LEU A 55 0.61 6.14 -6.63
N GLU A 56 1.61 6.95 -7.02
CA GLU A 56 1.42 8.04 -7.98
C GLU A 56 1.00 7.51 -9.37
N GLU A 57 1.58 6.40 -9.81
CA GLU A 57 1.16 5.74 -11.05
C GLU A 57 -0.29 5.25 -10.98
N LEU A 58 -0.68 4.63 -9.85
CA LEU A 58 -2.05 4.19 -9.60
C LEU A 58 -3.01 5.38 -9.60
N ILE A 59 -2.70 6.44 -8.87
CA ILE A 59 -3.50 7.67 -8.81
C ILE A 59 -3.68 8.24 -10.22
N GLY A 60 -2.63 8.32 -11.02
CA GLY A 60 -2.73 8.81 -12.39
C GLY A 60 -3.66 7.96 -13.28
N GLN A 61 -3.68 6.63 -13.08
CA GLN A 61 -4.61 5.74 -13.78
C GLN A 61 -6.06 5.93 -13.31
N LEU A 62 -6.27 6.08 -12.00
CA LEU A 62 -7.59 6.31 -11.40
C LEU A 62 -8.16 7.65 -11.83
N ASP A 63 -7.35 8.71 -11.82
CA ASP A 63 -7.77 10.06 -12.21
C ASP A 63 -8.17 10.18 -13.71
N ALA A 64 -7.77 9.22 -14.54
CA ALA A 64 -8.24 9.13 -15.92
C ALA A 64 -9.73 8.67 -16.03
N LEU A 65 -10.32 8.13 -14.97
CA LEU A 65 -11.74 7.77 -14.93
C LEU A 65 -12.61 9.02 -14.75
N PRO A 66 -13.80 9.06 -15.38
CA PRO A 66 -14.57 10.29 -15.51
C PRO A 66 -15.19 10.78 -14.19
N ALA A 67 -15.55 9.88 -13.28
CA ALA A 67 -16.29 10.23 -12.08
C ALA A 67 -15.53 9.81 -10.79
N PRO A 68 -15.56 10.64 -9.72
CA PRO A 68 -14.88 10.36 -8.47
C PRO A 68 -15.37 9.04 -7.82
N GLN A 69 -16.66 8.73 -7.94
CA GLN A 69 -17.21 7.47 -7.48
C GLN A 69 -16.59 6.26 -8.21
N GLU A 70 -16.42 6.34 -9.54
CA GLU A 70 -15.77 5.29 -10.33
C GLU A 70 -14.31 5.12 -9.95
N ARG A 71 -13.60 6.21 -9.67
CA ARG A 71 -12.20 6.21 -9.21
C ARG A 71 -12.05 5.47 -7.87
N LEU A 72 -12.93 5.77 -6.90
CA LEU A 72 -12.93 5.08 -5.59
C LEU A 72 -13.25 3.58 -5.74
N LYS A 73 -14.23 3.23 -6.58
CA LYS A 73 -14.56 1.82 -6.86
C LYS A 73 -13.42 1.08 -7.57
N ALA A 74 -12.73 1.73 -8.50
CA ALA A 74 -11.58 1.16 -9.17
C ALA A 74 -10.40 0.92 -8.20
N LEU A 75 -10.18 1.83 -7.23
CA LEU A 75 -9.23 1.63 -6.14
C LEU A 75 -9.59 0.37 -5.33
N LEU A 76 -10.86 0.20 -4.94
CA LEU A 76 -11.34 -0.99 -4.24
C LEU A 76 -11.12 -2.27 -5.06
N ALA A 77 -11.46 -2.24 -6.33
CA ALA A 77 -11.26 -3.38 -7.22
C ALA A 77 -9.77 -3.78 -7.31
N GLY A 78 -8.86 -2.81 -7.33
CA GLY A 78 -7.42 -3.04 -7.25
C GLY A 78 -7.01 -3.76 -5.96
N TRP A 79 -7.53 -3.33 -4.82
CA TRP A 79 -7.27 -3.98 -3.53
C TRP A 79 -7.81 -5.40 -3.47
N VAL A 80 -9.06 -5.61 -3.89
CA VAL A 80 -9.68 -6.94 -3.97
C VAL A 80 -8.94 -7.86 -4.95
N GLY A 81 -8.43 -7.31 -6.05
CA GLY A 81 -7.62 -8.05 -7.02
C GLY A 81 -6.33 -8.63 -6.43
N GLN A 82 -5.80 -8.02 -5.37
CA GLN A 82 -4.59 -8.47 -4.70
C GLN A 82 -4.85 -9.33 -3.44
N ARG A 83 -6.08 -9.78 -3.20
CA ARG A 83 -6.48 -10.49 -1.98
C ARG A 83 -5.64 -11.72 -1.65
N GLU A 84 -5.17 -12.46 -2.66
CA GLU A 84 -4.33 -13.65 -2.46
C GLU A 84 -2.94 -13.28 -1.93
N LEU A 85 -2.34 -12.20 -2.46
CA LEU A 85 -1.08 -11.67 -1.97
C LEU A 85 -1.26 -11.08 -0.57
N THR A 86 -2.34 -10.35 -0.35
CA THR A 86 -2.69 -9.79 0.95
C THR A 86 -2.90 -10.89 2.00
N ALA A 87 -3.54 -12.01 1.63
CA ALA A 87 -3.68 -13.15 2.54
C ALA A 87 -2.32 -13.76 2.92
N ARG A 88 -1.33 -13.71 2.04
CA ARG A 88 0.01 -14.25 2.31
C ARG A 88 0.88 -13.28 3.09
N TYR A 89 0.89 -12.01 2.73
CA TYR A 89 1.93 -11.06 3.15
C TYR A 89 1.38 -9.78 3.80
N GLY A 90 0.06 -9.58 3.82
CA GLY A 90 -0.58 -8.36 4.34
C GLY A 90 -0.60 -7.22 3.32
N CYS A 91 -0.99 -6.03 3.79
CA CYS A 91 -0.87 -4.80 3.00
C CYS A 91 0.61 -4.38 2.92
N PRO A 92 1.20 -4.19 1.73
CA PRO A 92 2.64 -3.88 1.63
C PRO A 92 3.03 -2.60 2.37
N THR A 93 2.22 -1.54 2.27
CA THR A 93 2.47 -0.27 2.96
C THR A 93 2.16 -0.36 4.46
N GLY A 94 1.06 -1.02 4.84
CA GLY A 94 0.64 -1.16 6.24
C GLY A 94 1.58 -2.04 7.05
N SER A 95 2.02 -3.17 6.49
CA SER A 95 2.99 -4.07 7.13
C SER A 95 4.32 -3.37 7.35
N LEU A 96 4.84 -2.69 6.31
CA LEU A 96 6.09 -1.94 6.40
C LEU A 96 5.99 -0.81 7.43
N ALA A 97 4.90 -0.04 7.45
CA ALA A 97 4.69 1.02 8.44
C ALA A 97 4.72 0.47 9.87
N SER A 98 4.06 -0.67 10.12
CA SER A 98 4.02 -1.30 11.44
C SER A 98 5.39 -1.83 11.91
N GLU A 99 6.26 -2.23 10.98
CA GLU A 99 7.63 -2.63 11.31
C GLU A 99 8.51 -1.41 11.59
N LEU A 100 8.38 -0.34 10.80
CA LEU A 100 9.18 0.87 10.91
C LEU A 100 8.83 1.71 12.16
N ASP A 101 7.56 1.72 12.59
CA ASP A 101 7.10 2.39 13.82
C ASP A 101 7.85 1.91 15.09
N LYS A 102 8.35 0.69 15.08
CA LYS A 102 9.14 0.11 16.19
C LYS A 102 10.63 0.46 16.13
N ARG A 103 11.06 1.20 15.12
CA ARG A 103 12.46 1.55 14.87
C ARG A 103 12.69 3.04 15.17
N ALA A 104 13.87 3.37 15.65
CA ALA A 104 14.25 4.76 15.98
C ALA A 104 15.13 5.39 14.88
N ASP A 105 14.90 5.04 13.60
CA ASP A 105 15.72 5.50 12.47
C ASP A 105 15.03 6.55 11.58
N GLY A 106 13.81 6.96 11.93
CA GLY A 106 13.07 8.03 11.25
C GLY A 106 12.40 7.63 9.92
N LEU A 107 12.50 6.37 9.51
CA LEU A 107 11.87 5.88 8.27
C LEU A 107 10.35 5.74 8.38
N ASP A 108 9.81 5.71 9.60
CA ASP A 108 8.39 5.77 9.90
C ASP A 108 7.73 7.03 9.32
N ALA A 109 8.40 8.17 9.37
CA ALA A 109 7.91 9.42 8.79
C ALA A 109 7.77 9.34 7.26
N SER A 110 8.72 8.67 6.59
CA SER A 110 8.72 8.52 5.13
C SER A 110 7.56 7.62 4.65
N ILE A 111 7.32 6.49 5.32
CA ILE A 111 6.19 5.62 4.95
C ILE A 111 4.83 6.24 5.31
N ALA A 112 4.76 7.03 6.40
CA ALA A 112 3.56 7.76 6.76
C ALA A 112 3.15 8.77 5.67
N GLU A 113 4.11 9.35 4.94
CA GLU A 113 3.81 10.26 3.83
C GLU A 113 3.10 9.56 2.67
N VAL A 114 3.47 8.32 2.36
CA VAL A 114 2.76 7.49 1.37
C VAL A 114 1.30 7.28 1.79
N MET A 115 1.06 7.00 3.07
CA MET A 115 -0.29 6.86 3.60
C MET A 115 -1.08 8.18 3.55
N ARG A 116 -0.46 9.31 3.90
CA ARG A 116 -1.09 10.64 3.81
C ARG A 116 -1.47 10.98 2.37
N ARG A 117 -0.64 10.62 1.41
CA ARG A 117 -0.91 10.84 -0.01
C ARG A 117 -2.17 10.10 -0.48
N LEU A 118 -2.31 8.82 -0.11
CA LEU A 118 -3.52 8.04 -0.41
C LEU A 118 -4.76 8.63 0.26
N LEU A 119 -4.66 8.98 1.54
CA LEU A 119 -5.76 9.61 2.29
C LEU A 119 -6.18 10.93 1.65
N GLY A 120 -5.22 11.79 1.29
CA GLY A 120 -5.51 13.07 0.64
C GLY A 120 -6.17 12.92 -0.72
N TRP A 121 -5.73 11.93 -1.52
CA TRP A 121 -6.37 11.63 -2.79
C TRP A 121 -7.83 11.16 -2.60
N ALA A 122 -8.08 10.25 -1.66
CA ALA A 122 -9.44 9.77 -1.38
C ALA A 122 -10.34 10.90 -0.85
N GLU A 123 -9.81 11.79 -0.01
CA GLU A 123 -10.51 12.98 0.48
C GLU A 123 -10.97 13.88 -0.68
N VAL A 124 -10.11 14.12 -1.67
CA VAL A 124 -10.46 14.88 -2.87
C VAL A 124 -11.60 14.20 -3.64
N GLN A 125 -11.58 12.87 -3.80
CA GLN A 125 -12.65 12.18 -4.49
C GLN A 125 -14.00 12.33 -3.77
N PHE A 126 -14.05 12.20 -2.45
CA PHE A 126 -15.29 12.42 -1.69
C PHE A 126 -15.76 13.89 -1.73
N ALA A 127 -14.83 14.85 -1.72
CA ALA A 127 -15.16 16.26 -1.89
C ALA A 127 -15.76 16.54 -3.28
N GLU A 128 -15.23 15.94 -4.36
CA GLU A 128 -15.78 16.03 -5.71
C GLU A 128 -17.18 15.37 -5.84
N MET A 129 -17.51 14.39 -4.96
CA MET A 129 -18.87 13.86 -4.82
C MET A 129 -19.81 14.80 -4.05
N GLY A 130 -19.35 15.99 -3.62
CA GLY A 130 -20.13 16.97 -2.87
C GLY A 130 -20.24 16.69 -1.37
N ARG A 131 -19.34 15.85 -0.81
CA ARG A 131 -19.36 15.47 0.60
C ARG A 131 -18.58 16.49 1.46
N GLU A 132 -19.27 17.10 2.42
CA GLU A 132 -18.63 18.01 3.40
C GLU A 132 -17.77 17.24 4.42
N ASP A 133 -18.12 15.97 4.70
CA ASP A 133 -17.41 15.04 5.58
C ASP A 133 -16.32 14.23 4.85
N SER A 134 -15.80 14.75 3.72
CA SER A 134 -14.86 14.07 2.81
C SER A 134 -13.63 13.47 3.52
N ARG A 135 -13.06 14.20 4.50
CA ARG A 135 -11.93 13.74 5.29
C ARG A 135 -12.28 12.52 6.14
N GLU A 136 -13.43 12.53 6.79
CA GLU A 136 -13.90 11.42 7.63
C GLU A 136 -14.17 10.18 6.78
N LEU A 137 -14.78 10.36 5.61
CA LEU A 137 -15.04 9.28 4.65
C LEU A 137 -13.75 8.67 4.10
N ALA A 138 -12.74 9.49 3.78
CA ALA A 138 -11.43 9.01 3.34
C ALA A 138 -10.74 8.18 4.43
N VAL A 139 -10.77 8.63 5.68
CA VAL A 139 -10.24 7.89 6.82
C VAL A 139 -11.00 6.58 7.00
N ALA A 140 -12.34 6.59 6.93
CA ALA A 140 -13.16 5.39 7.06
C ALA A 140 -12.83 4.35 5.97
N LEU A 141 -12.66 4.78 4.71
CA LEU A 141 -12.29 3.92 3.59
C LEU A 141 -10.93 3.25 3.80
N VAL A 142 -9.90 4.06 4.11
CA VAL A 142 -8.53 3.54 4.26
C VAL A 142 -8.42 2.69 5.54
N ALA A 143 -9.09 3.07 6.63
CA ALA A 143 -9.13 2.28 7.86
C ALA A 143 -9.81 0.92 7.64
N ALA A 144 -10.91 0.87 6.88
CA ALA A 144 -11.57 -0.38 6.52
C ALA A 144 -10.64 -1.28 5.70
N TYR A 145 -9.93 -0.72 4.72
CA TYR A 145 -8.93 -1.47 3.94
C TYR A 145 -7.80 -2.01 4.82
N GLN A 146 -7.22 -1.21 5.70
CA GLN A 146 -6.15 -1.66 6.59
C GLN A 146 -6.64 -2.74 7.57
N GLY A 147 -7.83 -2.58 8.12
CA GLY A 147 -8.44 -3.56 9.02
C GLY A 147 -8.71 -4.89 8.33
N ILE A 148 -9.33 -4.87 7.14
CA ILE A 148 -9.61 -6.11 6.42
C ILE A 148 -8.33 -6.77 5.89
N SER A 149 -7.30 -5.99 5.51
CA SER A 149 -6.01 -6.53 5.11
C SER A 149 -5.34 -7.29 6.24
N LEU A 150 -5.39 -6.76 7.47
CA LEU A 150 -4.89 -7.43 8.66
C LEU A 150 -5.63 -8.75 8.92
N LEU A 151 -6.98 -8.74 8.90
CA LEU A 151 -7.79 -9.93 9.11
C LEU A 151 -7.55 -10.98 8.03
N THR A 152 -7.54 -10.58 6.76
CA THR A 152 -7.28 -11.45 5.61
C THR A 152 -5.91 -12.13 5.73
N ASN A 153 -4.89 -11.38 6.16
CA ASN A 153 -3.55 -11.92 6.36
C ASN A 153 -3.47 -12.84 7.58
N THR A 154 -4.00 -12.41 8.73
CA THR A 154 -3.93 -13.17 9.98
C THR A 154 -4.65 -14.51 9.88
N LEU A 155 -5.83 -14.52 9.25
CA LEU A 155 -6.67 -15.71 9.11
C LEU A 155 -6.36 -16.52 7.85
N ARG A 156 -5.56 -15.99 6.92
CA ARG A 156 -5.27 -16.60 5.61
C ARG A 156 -6.53 -16.83 4.76
N GLU A 157 -7.51 -15.94 4.87
CA GLU A 157 -8.81 -16.02 4.22
C GLU A 157 -9.03 -14.90 3.19
N PRO A 158 -8.67 -15.08 1.90
CA PRO A 158 -8.84 -14.06 0.86
C PRO A 158 -10.30 -13.62 0.65
N GLY A 159 -11.25 -14.51 0.97
CA GLY A 159 -12.69 -14.23 0.87
C GLY A 159 -13.17 -13.09 1.75
N LEU A 160 -12.48 -12.81 2.87
CA LEU A 160 -12.82 -11.67 3.74
C LEU A 160 -12.64 -10.34 3.02
N MET A 161 -11.55 -10.18 2.26
CA MET A 161 -11.31 -8.97 1.49
C MET A 161 -12.32 -8.80 0.35
N LEU A 162 -12.75 -9.89 -0.27
CA LEU A 162 -13.80 -9.84 -1.29
C LEU A 162 -15.12 -9.35 -0.69
N ALA A 163 -15.55 -9.93 0.44
CA ALA A 163 -16.79 -9.56 1.11
C ALA A 163 -16.78 -8.09 1.59
N GLU A 164 -15.66 -7.62 2.12
CA GLU A 164 -15.51 -6.21 2.53
C GLU A 164 -15.46 -5.28 1.32
N GLY A 165 -14.84 -5.68 0.21
CA GLY A 165 -14.85 -4.93 -1.04
C GLY A 165 -16.27 -4.69 -1.53
N ASP A 166 -17.10 -5.74 -1.58
CA ASP A 166 -18.52 -5.64 -1.95
C ASP A 166 -19.31 -4.72 -0.99
N ARG A 167 -19.01 -4.77 0.30
CA ARG A 167 -19.64 -3.89 1.31
C ARG A 167 -19.26 -2.43 1.08
N LEU A 168 -17.97 -2.16 0.87
CA LEU A 168 -17.46 -0.81 0.63
C LEU A 168 -17.96 -0.24 -0.70
N GLU A 169 -18.10 -1.05 -1.73
CA GLU A 169 -18.68 -0.61 -3.00
C GLU A 169 -20.13 -0.13 -2.82
N ARG A 170 -20.97 -0.93 -2.14
CA ARG A 170 -22.35 -0.51 -1.80
C ARG A 170 -22.38 0.75 -0.92
N TRP A 171 -21.43 0.88 0.00
CA TRP A 171 -21.32 2.07 0.84
C TRP A 171 -20.99 3.30 0.00
N ILE A 172 -20.02 3.23 -0.92
CA ILE A 172 -19.71 4.33 -1.85
C ILE A 172 -20.95 4.66 -2.70
N ASP A 173 -21.68 3.66 -3.21
CA ASP A 173 -22.91 3.88 -3.97
C ASP A 173 -24.01 4.63 -3.17
N SER A 174 -24.06 4.42 -1.87
CA SER A 174 -25.04 5.10 -1.01
C SER A 174 -24.69 6.56 -0.68
N LEU A 175 -23.49 7.02 -1.06
CA LEU A 175 -23.01 8.39 -0.79
C LEU A 175 -23.24 9.35 -1.97
N GLY A 176 -23.50 8.81 -3.16
CA GLY A 176 -23.63 9.57 -4.42
C GLY A 176 -25.05 9.82 -4.88
#